data_11fe3c244e14cc2573189affe9b6579e
#
_entry.id   11fe3c244e14cc2573189affe9b6579e
#
_cell.length_a   1.000
_cell.length_b   1.000
_cell.length_c   1.000
_cell.angle_alpha   90.00
_cell.angle_beta   90.00
_cell.angle_gamma   90.00
#
_symmetry.space_group_name_H-M   'P 1'
#
loop_
_entity.id
_entity.type
_entity.pdbx_description
1 polymer ?
#
loop_
_entity_poly.entity_id
_entity_poly.type
_entity_poly.pdbx_seq_one_letter_code
_entity_poly.pdbx_strand_id
1 'polypeptide(L)'
;MTGVTPTVPPTLLDGRAVIVTGAARGVGRGIASALLTRGASVLAVDCDEQLLAATVEALAEGARPVRALPADLRDPTSAQRIVAAAVDAFGTVHGLVNNAIATNEPKRFQDITREDYDLVFDVGPRATFELMQAVYPILLGNGGGSIVNLGSGSGTLGKPKFGAYAGAKEAIRGISKAAAMEWARDGIRVNVVCPFAESDGIRAWREMAPEAYERSLRSVPMGRLGDVGTDIGPVVCFLLSDESRYVTAQTVMVDGGTAGFR
;
A
#
# COMPACT_ATOMS: atom_id res chain seq x y z
N MET A 1 -22.42 -22.60 2.07
CA MET A 1 -22.48 -21.30 1.39
C MET A 1 -21.52 -21.37 0.22
N THR A 2 -22.03 -21.44 -1.00
CA THR A 2 -21.24 -21.54 -2.23
C THR A 2 -20.56 -20.19 -2.47
N GLY A 3 -19.22 -20.20 -2.40
CA GLY A 3 -18.42 -19.01 -2.69
C GLY A 3 -18.65 -18.55 -4.12
N VAL A 4 -19.34 -17.44 -4.28
CA VAL A 4 -19.37 -16.70 -5.54
C VAL A 4 -18.03 -16.00 -5.65
N THR A 5 -17.11 -16.54 -6.45
CA THR A 5 -15.90 -15.82 -6.86
C THR A 5 -16.34 -14.64 -7.74
N PRO A 6 -16.15 -13.38 -7.33
CA PRO A 6 -16.56 -12.26 -8.17
C PRO A 6 -15.67 -12.26 -9.43
N THR A 7 -16.29 -12.45 -10.59
CA THR A 7 -15.61 -12.24 -11.88
C THR A 7 -15.48 -10.75 -12.13
N VAL A 8 -14.38 -10.14 -11.65
CA VAL A 8 -14.00 -8.76 -12.04
C VAL A 8 -13.49 -8.83 -13.49
N PRO A 9 -13.89 -7.90 -14.37
CA PRO A 9 -13.39 -7.88 -15.75
C PRO A 9 -11.87 -7.89 -15.75
N PRO A 10 -11.20 -8.74 -16.52
CA PRO A 10 -9.75 -8.89 -16.53
C PRO A 10 -9.01 -7.64 -17.06
N THR A 11 -9.72 -6.63 -17.55
CA THR A 11 -9.16 -5.45 -18.24
C THR A 11 -9.30 -4.12 -17.47
N LEU A 12 -9.64 -4.15 -16.18
CA LEU A 12 -9.92 -2.93 -15.38
C LEU A 12 -8.76 -1.91 -15.39
N LEU A 13 -7.51 -2.38 -15.49
CA LEU A 13 -6.29 -1.58 -15.47
C LEU A 13 -5.43 -1.79 -16.73
N ASP A 14 -6.04 -2.22 -17.84
CA ASP A 14 -5.31 -2.45 -19.08
C ASP A 14 -4.60 -1.16 -19.55
N GLY A 15 -3.30 -1.29 -19.91
CA GLY A 15 -2.47 -0.15 -20.29
C GLY A 15 -2.03 0.76 -19.14
N ARG A 16 -2.38 0.47 -17.89
CA ARG A 16 -1.93 1.26 -16.73
C ARG A 16 -0.58 0.75 -16.21
N ALA A 17 0.35 1.67 -15.96
CA ALA A 17 1.62 1.39 -15.28
C ALA A 17 1.53 1.88 -13.83
N VAL A 18 1.86 1.02 -12.86
CA VAL A 18 1.71 1.28 -11.42
C VAL A 18 3.00 0.95 -10.68
N ILE A 19 3.44 1.85 -9.80
CA ILE A 19 4.52 1.62 -8.86
C ILE A 19 3.94 1.07 -7.56
N VAL A 20 4.53 0.01 -7.00
CA VAL A 20 4.16 -0.54 -5.69
C VAL A 20 5.39 -0.66 -4.81
N THR A 21 5.42 0.04 -3.68
CA THR A 21 6.51 -0.05 -2.70
C THR A 21 6.24 -1.09 -1.62
N GLY A 22 7.30 -1.72 -1.07
CA GLY A 22 7.16 -2.83 -0.13
C GLY A 22 6.53 -4.05 -0.78
N ALA A 23 6.90 -4.33 -2.05
CA ALA A 23 6.23 -5.31 -2.90
C ALA A 23 6.78 -6.73 -2.79
N ALA A 24 7.89 -6.94 -2.07
CA ALA A 24 8.52 -8.26 -1.95
C ALA A 24 7.67 -9.26 -1.15
N ARG A 25 6.79 -8.78 -0.26
CA ARG A 25 5.98 -9.64 0.62
C ARG A 25 4.67 -8.98 1.07
N GLY A 26 3.87 -9.75 1.81
CA GLY A 26 2.69 -9.25 2.52
C GLY A 26 1.68 -8.52 1.64
N VAL A 27 1.20 -7.38 2.15
CA VAL A 27 0.15 -6.60 1.49
C VAL A 27 0.61 -6.08 0.14
N GLY A 28 1.86 -5.59 0.03
CA GLY A 28 2.41 -5.07 -1.22
C GLY A 28 2.49 -6.12 -2.33
N ARG A 29 2.95 -7.35 -2.00
CA ARG A 29 2.96 -8.48 -2.94
C ARG A 29 1.55 -8.84 -3.40
N GLY A 30 0.59 -8.90 -2.47
CA GLY A 30 -0.80 -9.22 -2.81
C GLY A 30 -1.43 -8.16 -3.71
N ILE A 31 -1.15 -6.87 -3.45
CA ILE A 31 -1.58 -5.76 -4.31
C ILE A 31 -0.94 -5.87 -5.69
N ALA A 32 0.38 -6.10 -5.79
CA ALA A 32 1.07 -6.26 -7.07
C ALA A 32 0.47 -7.39 -7.90
N SER A 33 0.21 -8.55 -7.28
CA SER A 33 -0.48 -9.68 -7.92
C SER A 33 -1.87 -9.31 -8.45
N ALA A 34 -2.66 -8.62 -7.63
CA ALA A 34 -4.01 -8.19 -8.01
C ALA A 34 -4.00 -7.18 -9.18
N LEU A 35 -3.03 -6.26 -9.21
CA LEU A 35 -2.84 -5.28 -10.29
C LEU A 35 -2.50 -5.99 -11.62
N LEU A 36 -1.54 -6.92 -11.59
CA LEU A 36 -1.15 -7.71 -12.76
C LEU A 36 -2.34 -8.53 -13.31
N THR A 37 -3.09 -9.20 -12.44
CA THR A 37 -4.29 -9.97 -12.81
C THR A 37 -5.35 -9.10 -13.49
N ARG A 38 -5.40 -7.80 -13.17
CA ARG A 38 -6.34 -6.84 -13.74
C ARG A 38 -5.78 -6.00 -14.89
N GLY A 39 -4.62 -6.38 -15.44
CA GLY A 39 -4.09 -5.83 -16.67
C GLY A 39 -3.05 -4.74 -16.51
N ALA A 40 -2.69 -4.33 -15.29
CA ALA A 40 -1.64 -3.34 -15.09
C ALA A 40 -0.24 -3.91 -15.35
N SER A 41 0.70 -3.02 -15.73
CA SER A 41 2.13 -3.25 -15.61
C SER A 41 2.60 -2.75 -14.24
N VAL A 42 3.52 -3.46 -13.58
CA VAL A 42 3.91 -3.15 -12.19
C VAL A 42 5.42 -2.98 -12.07
N LEU A 43 5.87 -1.84 -11.51
CA LEU A 43 7.19 -1.70 -10.93
C LEU A 43 7.10 -2.07 -9.45
N ALA A 44 7.62 -3.23 -9.09
CA ALA A 44 7.72 -3.71 -7.72
C ALA A 44 9.00 -3.18 -7.07
N VAL A 45 8.87 -2.48 -5.96
CA VAL A 45 9.98 -1.84 -5.24
C VAL A 45 10.08 -2.39 -3.83
N ASP A 46 11.26 -2.80 -3.40
CA ASP A 46 11.55 -3.22 -2.01
C ASP A 46 13.04 -3.06 -1.71
N CYS A 47 13.41 -2.97 -0.44
CA CYS A 47 14.82 -2.96 -0.03
C CYS A 47 15.44 -4.37 0.06
N ASP A 48 14.63 -5.41 0.14
CA ASP A 48 15.07 -6.82 0.14
C ASP A 48 15.19 -7.32 -1.30
N GLU A 49 16.37 -7.13 -1.89
CA GLU A 49 16.65 -7.47 -3.29
C GLU A 49 16.39 -8.94 -3.62
N GLN A 50 16.79 -9.85 -2.75
CA GLN A 50 16.67 -11.30 -2.99
C GLN A 50 15.19 -11.72 -2.97
N LEU A 51 14.45 -11.28 -1.96
CA LEU A 51 13.05 -11.61 -1.83
C LEU A 51 12.22 -10.93 -2.94
N LEU A 52 12.58 -9.70 -3.32
CA LEU A 52 11.93 -8.99 -4.41
C LEU A 52 12.12 -9.72 -5.74
N ALA A 53 13.34 -10.19 -6.04
CA ALA A 53 13.63 -10.95 -7.25
C ALA A 53 12.79 -12.23 -7.33
N ALA A 54 12.77 -13.03 -6.26
CA ALA A 54 11.94 -14.24 -6.19
C ALA A 54 10.44 -13.95 -6.32
N THR A 55 9.97 -12.85 -5.73
CA THR A 55 8.57 -12.43 -5.85
C THR A 55 8.22 -12.02 -7.28
N VAL A 56 9.07 -11.24 -7.93
CA VAL A 56 8.83 -10.80 -9.30
C VAL A 56 8.89 -11.98 -10.28
N GLU A 57 9.80 -12.95 -10.08
CA GLU A 57 9.83 -14.19 -10.86
C GLU A 57 8.50 -14.94 -10.76
N ALA A 58 7.99 -15.14 -9.54
CA ALA A 58 6.69 -15.80 -9.32
C ALA A 58 5.49 -15.02 -9.91
N LEU A 59 5.56 -13.68 -9.92
CA LEU A 59 4.52 -12.84 -10.52
C LEU A 59 4.60 -12.77 -12.06
N ALA A 60 5.77 -12.98 -12.63
CA ALA A 60 6.01 -12.91 -14.07
C ALA A 60 5.47 -14.10 -14.86
N GLU A 61 5.00 -15.17 -14.19
CA GLU A 61 4.29 -16.28 -14.84
C GLU A 61 3.00 -15.82 -15.56
N GLY A 62 2.51 -14.61 -15.25
CA GLY A 62 1.39 -13.95 -15.93
C GLY A 62 1.83 -13.21 -17.22
N ALA A 63 0.83 -12.82 -18.05
CA ALA A 63 1.08 -12.16 -19.34
C ALA A 63 1.44 -10.67 -19.22
N ARG A 64 1.45 -10.07 -18.04
CA ARG A 64 1.64 -8.62 -17.84
C ARG A 64 3.06 -8.28 -17.38
N PRO A 65 3.62 -7.15 -17.84
CA PRO A 65 4.97 -6.76 -17.46
C PRO A 65 5.08 -6.45 -15.97
N VAL A 66 6.02 -7.11 -15.31
CA VAL A 66 6.45 -6.77 -13.95
C VAL A 66 7.97 -6.58 -13.94
N ARG A 67 8.45 -5.59 -13.20
CA ARG A 67 9.87 -5.29 -13.04
C ARG A 67 10.19 -5.12 -11.57
N ALA A 68 11.36 -5.60 -11.15
CA ALA A 68 11.91 -5.39 -9.83
C ALA A 68 12.82 -4.15 -9.83
N LEU A 69 12.74 -3.35 -8.76
CA LEU A 69 13.71 -2.31 -8.47
C LEU A 69 14.07 -2.35 -6.98
N PRO A 70 15.25 -2.88 -6.61
CA PRO A 70 15.75 -2.76 -5.25
C PRO A 70 16.01 -1.30 -4.88
N ALA A 71 15.38 -0.82 -3.78
CA ALA A 71 15.58 0.53 -3.30
C ALA A 71 15.30 0.65 -1.80
N ASP A 72 16.22 1.30 -1.09
CA ASP A 72 15.98 1.76 0.29
C ASP A 72 15.33 3.14 0.25
N LEU A 73 14.11 3.23 0.78
CA LEU A 73 13.34 4.48 0.79
C LEU A 73 13.90 5.54 1.76
N ARG A 74 14.91 5.21 2.54
CA ARG A 74 15.64 6.18 3.36
C ARG A 74 16.69 6.97 2.56
N ASP A 75 17.09 6.46 1.39
CA ASP A 75 17.96 7.19 0.47
C ASP A 75 17.18 8.34 -0.17
N PRO A 76 17.62 9.60 -0.01
CA PRO A 76 16.92 10.77 -0.52
C PRO A 76 16.79 10.81 -2.06
N THR A 77 17.56 9.98 -2.78
CA THR A 77 17.48 9.88 -4.25
C THR A 77 16.48 8.82 -4.72
N SER A 78 15.98 7.98 -3.80
CA SER A 78 15.16 6.82 -4.16
C SER A 78 13.86 7.20 -4.84
N ALA A 79 13.18 8.26 -4.41
CA ALA A 79 11.90 8.66 -5.01
C ALA A 79 12.05 8.98 -6.51
N GLN A 80 13.04 9.77 -6.88
CA GLN A 80 13.32 10.13 -8.28
C GLN A 80 13.77 8.91 -9.09
N ARG A 81 14.65 8.07 -8.53
CA ARG A 81 15.12 6.84 -9.18
C ARG A 81 13.97 5.86 -9.46
N ILE A 82 13.04 5.70 -8.52
CA ILE A 82 11.89 4.82 -8.66
C ILE A 82 10.97 5.29 -9.77
N VAL A 83 10.65 6.59 -9.81
CA VAL A 83 9.79 7.16 -10.85
C VAL A 83 10.46 7.08 -12.22
N ALA A 84 11.75 7.41 -12.31
CA ALA A 84 12.51 7.30 -13.56
C ALA A 84 12.53 5.86 -14.08
N ALA A 85 12.81 4.88 -13.24
CA ALA A 85 12.82 3.46 -13.62
C ALA A 85 11.44 2.97 -14.11
N ALA A 86 10.33 3.48 -13.53
CA ALA A 86 9.00 3.15 -14.02
C ALA A 86 8.72 3.75 -15.40
N VAL A 87 9.14 4.99 -15.62
CA VAL A 87 9.02 5.65 -16.94
C VAL A 87 9.88 4.94 -17.98
N ASP A 88 11.11 4.56 -17.64
CA ASP A 88 12.00 3.80 -18.54
C ASP A 88 11.43 2.43 -18.90
N ALA A 89 10.80 1.75 -17.94
CA ALA A 89 10.25 0.41 -18.13
C ALA A 89 8.92 0.39 -18.90
N PHE A 90 8.08 1.41 -18.74
CA PHE A 90 6.68 1.39 -19.19
C PHE A 90 6.27 2.61 -20.01
N GLY A 91 7.18 3.57 -20.22
CA GLY A 91 6.93 4.82 -20.97
C GLY A 91 6.25 5.91 -20.13
N THR A 92 5.53 5.55 -19.07
CA THR A 92 4.84 6.49 -18.17
C THR A 92 4.45 5.82 -16.86
N VAL A 93 3.83 6.58 -15.94
CA VAL A 93 3.23 6.10 -14.68
C VAL A 93 1.80 6.63 -14.57
N HIS A 94 0.84 5.75 -14.30
CA HIS A 94 -0.57 6.10 -14.10
C HIS A 94 -1.01 6.00 -12.65
N GLY A 95 -0.27 5.24 -11.84
CA GLY A 95 -0.62 5.02 -10.43
C GLY A 95 0.58 4.76 -9.54
N LEU A 96 0.41 5.09 -8.25
CA LEU A 96 1.39 4.85 -7.20
C LEU A 96 0.70 4.21 -6.00
N VAL A 97 1.27 3.12 -5.49
CA VAL A 97 0.86 2.50 -4.23
C VAL A 97 1.99 2.62 -3.22
N ASN A 98 1.86 3.53 -2.26
CA ASN A 98 2.76 3.67 -1.14
C ASN A 98 2.36 2.69 -0.02
N ASN A 99 2.97 1.50 -0.05
CA ASN A 99 2.71 0.45 0.92
C ASN A 99 3.87 0.21 1.89
N ALA A 100 5.11 0.47 1.47
CA ALA A 100 6.29 0.26 2.32
C ALA A 100 6.18 0.99 3.66
N ILE A 101 6.55 0.31 4.73
CA ILE A 101 6.67 0.85 6.08
C ILE A 101 7.69 0.00 6.85
N ALA A 102 8.54 0.63 7.64
CA ALA A 102 9.29 -0.04 8.68
C ALA A 102 8.44 -0.13 9.96
N THR A 103 8.61 -1.19 10.71
CA THR A 103 7.96 -1.37 12.01
C THR A 103 8.98 -1.80 13.03
N ASN A 104 8.84 -1.34 14.26
CA ASN A 104 9.62 -1.77 15.40
C ASN A 104 8.83 -2.78 16.22
N GLU A 105 9.52 -3.50 17.11
CA GLU A 105 8.85 -4.29 18.14
C GLU A 105 7.90 -3.40 18.96
N PRO A 106 6.76 -3.94 19.43
CA PRO A 106 5.82 -3.19 20.24
C PRO A 106 6.46 -2.73 21.55
N LYS A 107 6.59 -1.40 21.76
CA LYS A 107 7.18 -0.76 22.95
C LYS A 107 6.16 0.13 23.65
N ARG A 108 6.28 0.31 24.99
CA ARG A 108 5.53 1.35 25.69
C ARG A 108 5.91 2.72 25.13
N PHE A 109 5.02 3.67 25.18
CA PHE A 109 5.21 4.98 24.56
C PHE A 109 6.50 5.68 25.06
N GLN A 110 6.78 5.60 26.36
CA GLN A 110 7.98 6.20 26.97
C GLN A 110 9.29 5.46 26.63
N ASP A 111 9.20 4.22 26.11
CA ASP A 111 10.37 3.38 25.78
C ASP A 111 10.71 3.43 24.26
N ILE A 112 9.93 4.18 23.47
CA ILE A 112 10.20 4.42 22.05
C ILE A 112 11.41 5.34 21.94
N THR A 113 12.48 4.87 21.31
CA THR A 113 13.68 5.67 21.11
C THR A 113 13.54 6.61 19.91
N ARG A 114 14.46 7.54 19.77
CA ARG A 114 14.53 8.40 18.60
C ARG A 114 14.74 7.60 17.32
N GLU A 115 15.62 6.63 17.37
CA GLU A 115 15.94 5.74 16.25
C GLU A 115 14.73 4.92 15.82
N ASP A 116 13.94 4.43 16.78
CA ASP A 116 12.66 3.76 16.51
C ASP A 116 11.69 4.67 15.76
N TYR A 117 11.58 5.90 16.22
CA TYR A 117 10.70 6.92 15.62
C TYR A 117 11.19 7.29 14.21
N ASP A 118 12.47 7.65 14.08
CA ASP A 118 13.07 8.08 12.81
C ASP A 118 12.95 6.98 11.75
N LEU A 119 13.23 5.72 12.08
CA LEU A 119 13.09 4.59 11.15
C LEU A 119 11.66 4.50 10.59
N VAL A 120 10.65 4.55 11.44
CA VAL A 120 9.24 4.42 11.02
C VAL A 120 8.80 5.62 10.19
N PHE A 121 9.24 6.83 10.56
CA PHE A 121 8.87 8.05 9.85
C PHE A 121 9.62 8.23 8.54
N ASP A 122 10.86 7.78 8.44
CA ASP A 122 11.66 7.86 7.22
C ASP A 122 11.12 6.93 6.14
N VAL A 123 10.84 5.67 6.48
CA VAL A 123 10.32 4.69 5.51
C VAL A 123 8.83 4.90 5.23
N GLY A 124 8.07 5.42 6.19
CA GLY A 124 6.63 5.67 6.07
C GLY A 124 6.28 7.04 5.49
N PRO A 125 5.96 8.04 6.33
CA PRO A 125 5.44 9.35 5.88
C PRO A 125 6.38 10.11 4.97
N ARG A 126 7.70 10.16 5.27
CA ARG A 126 8.68 10.87 4.43
C ARG A 126 8.76 10.27 3.04
N ALA A 127 8.98 8.96 2.94
CA ALA A 127 9.07 8.30 1.65
C ALA A 127 7.75 8.41 0.85
N THR A 128 6.60 8.30 1.52
CA THR A 128 5.29 8.53 0.90
C THR A 128 5.20 9.95 0.30
N PHE A 129 5.60 10.96 1.06
CA PHE A 129 5.58 12.36 0.63
C PHE A 129 6.51 12.59 -0.57
N GLU A 130 7.76 12.11 -0.50
CA GLU A 130 8.75 12.27 -1.56
C GLU A 130 8.35 11.55 -2.86
N LEU A 131 7.82 10.33 -2.77
CA LEU A 131 7.33 9.59 -3.93
C LEU A 131 6.11 10.27 -4.57
N MET A 132 5.19 10.81 -3.77
CA MET A 132 4.06 11.57 -4.27
C MET A 132 4.51 12.82 -5.02
N GLN A 133 5.51 13.55 -4.49
CA GLN A 133 6.09 14.70 -5.19
C GLN A 133 6.81 14.30 -6.48
N ALA A 134 7.58 13.21 -6.45
CA ALA A 134 8.34 12.75 -7.61
C ALA A 134 7.43 12.26 -8.76
N VAL A 135 6.31 11.62 -8.44
CA VAL A 135 5.37 11.11 -9.47
C VAL A 135 4.43 12.19 -10.01
N TYR A 136 4.19 13.27 -9.26
CA TYR A 136 3.25 14.34 -9.61
C TYR A 136 3.40 14.88 -11.04
N PRO A 137 4.62 15.28 -11.50
CA PRO A 137 4.77 15.83 -12.85
C PRO A 137 4.42 14.84 -13.96
N ILE A 138 4.63 13.54 -13.72
CA ILE A 138 4.27 12.49 -14.70
C ILE A 138 2.75 12.34 -14.75
N LEU A 139 2.07 12.29 -13.60
CA LEU A 139 0.62 12.19 -13.53
C LEU A 139 -0.05 13.44 -14.13
N LEU A 140 0.48 14.62 -13.86
CA LEU A 140 0.02 15.88 -14.47
C LEU A 140 0.16 15.85 -16.00
N GLY A 141 1.31 15.40 -16.51
CA GLY A 141 1.56 15.26 -17.93
C GLY A 141 0.63 14.28 -18.64
N ASN A 142 0.13 13.28 -17.91
CA ASN A 142 -0.87 12.33 -18.40
C ASN A 142 -2.32 12.86 -18.35
N GLY A 143 -2.54 14.08 -17.82
CA GLY A 143 -3.88 14.63 -17.57
C GLY A 143 -4.58 14.02 -16.35
N GLY A 144 -3.84 13.38 -15.46
CA GLY A 144 -4.34 12.80 -14.21
C GLY A 144 -3.71 11.46 -13.84
N GLY A 145 -4.16 10.91 -12.72
CA GLY A 145 -3.71 9.62 -12.22
C GLY A 145 -4.30 9.29 -10.86
N SER A 146 -3.83 8.20 -10.24
CA SER A 146 -4.35 7.80 -8.94
C SER A 146 -3.24 7.32 -8.00
N ILE A 147 -3.28 7.79 -6.77
CA ILE A 147 -2.37 7.40 -5.69
C ILE A 147 -3.16 6.71 -4.58
N VAL A 148 -2.68 5.57 -4.14
CA VAL A 148 -3.21 4.84 -2.99
C VAL A 148 -2.13 4.70 -1.94
N ASN A 149 -2.34 5.29 -0.78
CA ASN A 149 -1.43 5.20 0.35
C ASN A 149 -1.97 4.22 1.39
N LEU A 150 -1.11 3.37 1.96
CA LEU A 150 -1.53 2.41 2.99
C LEU A 150 -1.51 3.05 4.37
N GLY A 151 -2.70 3.27 4.91
CA GLY A 151 -2.95 3.62 6.29
C GLY A 151 -2.97 2.39 7.22
N SER A 152 -3.59 2.53 8.39
CA SER A 152 -3.79 1.41 9.32
C SER A 152 -4.89 1.74 10.34
N GLY A 153 -5.73 0.77 10.64
CA GLY A 153 -6.65 0.85 11.78
C GLY A 153 -5.94 1.06 13.13
N SER A 154 -4.67 0.66 13.25
CA SER A 154 -3.87 0.92 14.45
C SER A 154 -3.62 2.41 14.69
N GLY A 155 -3.54 3.22 13.61
CA GLY A 155 -3.45 4.67 13.70
C GLY A 155 -4.75 5.27 14.22
N THR A 156 -5.87 4.97 13.56
CA THR A 156 -7.18 5.53 13.90
C THR A 156 -7.67 5.15 15.30
N LEU A 157 -7.29 3.95 15.78
CA LEU A 157 -7.67 3.45 17.10
C LEU A 157 -6.67 3.82 18.21
N GLY A 158 -5.49 4.34 17.87
CA GLY A 158 -4.44 4.61 18.85
C GLY A 158 -3.97 3.34 19.56
N LYS A 159 -3.64 2.28 18.82
CA LYS A 159 -3.27 0.97 19.37
C LYS A 159 -2.10 1.09 20.36
N PRO A 160 -2.25 0.65 21.64
CA PRO A 160 -1.17 0.69 22.63
C PRO A 160 0.08 -0.03 22.16
N LYS A 161 1.26 0.47 22.54
CA LYS A 161 2.60 0.00 22.17
C LYS A 161 3.01 0.22 20.71
N PHE A 162 2.20 0.90 19.91
CA PHE A 162 2.48 1.21 18.50
C PHE A 162 2.57 2.72 18.25
N GLY A 163 3.03 3.53 19.24
CA GLY A 163 2.98 4.98 19.17
C GLY A 163 3.63 5.59 17.92
N ALA A 164 4.87 5.21 17.58
CA ALA A 164 5.55 5.70 16.38
C ALA A 164 4.81 5.25 15.10
N TYR A 165 4.45 3.97 15.01
CA TYR A 165 3.73 3.42 13.86
C TYR A 165 2.34 4.08 13.67
N ALA A 166 1.57 4.22 14.76
CA ALA A 166 0.26 4.87 14.73
C ALA A 166 0.40 6.33 14.25
N GLY A 167 1.36 7.08 14.82
CA GLY A 167 1.65 8.44 14.40
C GLY A 167 2.03 8.54 12.93
N ALA A 168 2.88 7.65 12.44
CA ALA A 168 3.28 7.60 11.03
C ALA A 168 2.10 7.32 10.10
N LYS A 169 1.21 6.39 10.46
CA LYS A 169 0.02 6.07 9.65
C LYS A 169 -1.01 7.21 9.63
N GLU A 170 -1.15 7.97 10.73
CA GLU A 170 -1.97 9.18 10.73
C GLU A 170 -1.32 10.34 9.96
N ALA A 171 0.02 10.47 10.00
CA ALA A 171 0.73 11.43 9.17
C ALA A 171 0.50 11.15 7.66
N ILE A 172 0.56 9.88 7.23
CA ILE A 172 0.24 9.48 5.85
C ILE A 172 -1.20 9.89 5.48
N ARG A 173 -2.18 9.71 6.37
CA ARG A 173 -3.58 10.14 6.12
C ARG A 173 -3.67 11.66 5.94
N GLY A 174 -2.99 12.43 6.79
CA GLY A 174 -2.96 13.89 6.69
C GLY A 174 -2.34 14.38 5.38
N ILE A 175 -1.17 13.86 5.03
CA ILE A 175 -0.45 14.16 3.77
C ILE A 175 -1.34 13.81 2.56
N SER A 176 -1.95 12.63 2.58
CA SER A 176 -2.82 12.16 1.49
C SER A 176 -4.00 13.08 1.26
N LYS A 177 -4.65 13.53 2.35
CA LYS A 177 -5.80 14.44 2.27
C LYS A 177 -5.40 15.81 1.72
N ALA A 178 -4.27 16.36 2.14
CA ALA A 178 -3.77 17.63 1.64
C ALA A 178 -3.52 17.56 0.13
N ALA A 179 -2.73 16.56 -0.33
CA ALA A 179 -2.44 16.38 -1.74
C ALA A 179 -3.72 16.12 -2.57
N ALA A 180 -4.67 15.34 -2.06
CA ALA A 180 -5.94 15.09 -2.72
C ALA A 180 -6.73 16.38 -2.99
N MET A 181 -6.73 17.30 -2.03
CA MET A 181 -7.44 18.59 -2.16
C MET A 181 -6.74 19.54 -3.13
N GLU A 182 -5.41 19.54 -3.13
CA GLU A 182 -4.61 20.40 -4.00
C GLU A 182 -4.63 19.91 -5.46
N TRP A 183 -4.48 18.60 -5.69
CA TRP A 183 -4.28 18.01 -7.02
C TRP A 183 -5.57 17.55 -7.72
N ALA A 184 -6.74 17.73 -7.08
CA ALA A 184 -8.02 17.29 -7.66
C ALA A 184 -8.32 17.94 -9.02
N ARG A 185 -7.95 19.22 -9.19
CA ARG A 185 -8.15 19.96 -10.45
C ARG A 185 -7.20 19.51 -11.57
N ASP A 186 -6.10 18.86 -11.20
CA ASP A 186 -5.13 18.28 -12.12
C ASP A 186 -5.53 16.84 -12.54
N GLY A 187 -6.72 16.38 -12.13
CA GLY A 187 -7.20 15.03 -12.41
C GLY A 187 -6.52 13.94 -11.58
N ILE A 188 -5.74 14.32 -10.55
CA ILE A 188 -5.01 13.38 -9.69
C ILE A 188 -5.84 13.08 -8.43
N ARG A 189 -6.12 11.81 -8.20
CA ARG A 189 -6.84 11.33 -7.03
C ARG A 189 -5.88 10.70 -6.02
N VAL A 190 -6.07 11.00 -4.75
CA VAL A 190 -5.28 10.42 -3.67
C VAL A 190 -6.21 9.86 -2.61
N ASN A 191 -6.10 8.56 -2.32
CA ASN A 191 -6.90 7.87 -1.32
C ASN A 191 -6.03 7.04 -0.39
N VAL A 192 -6.56 6.71 0.77
CA VAL A 192 -5.90 5.86 1.76
C VAL A 192 -6.70 4.57 1.93
N VAL A 193 -6.01 3.44 1.97
CA VAL A 193 -6.57 2.13 2.32
C VAL A 193 -5.99 1.68 3.65
N CYS A 194 -6.84 1.30 4.59
CA CYS A 194 -6.45 0.74 5.89
C CYS A 194 -6.82 -0.76 5.92
N PRO A 195 -5.90 -1.65 5.57
CA PRO A 195 -6.18 -3.09 5.53
C PRO A 195 -6.06 -3.75 6.90
N PHE A 196 -6.86 -4.79 7.11
CA PHE A 196 -6.61 -5.79 8.15
C PHE A 196 -6.68 -7.18 7.53
N ALA A 197 -5.52 -7.68 7.11
CA ALA A 197 -5.40 -8.87 6.29
C ALA A 197 -4.26 -9.78 6.78
N GLU A 198 -4.29 -11.04 6.40
CA GLU A 198 -3.29 -12.05 6.75
C GLU A 198 -2.00 -11.80 5.95
N SER A 199 -1.13 -10.95 6.50
CA SER A 199 0.21 -10.66 6.00
C SER A 199 1.26 -11.51 6.72
N ASP A 200 2.51 -11.49 6.21
CA ASP A 200 3.63 -12.19 6.85
C ASP A 200 3.83 -11.73 8.31
N GLY A 201 3.69 -10.42 8.58
CA GLY A 201 3.76 -9.88 9.94
C GLY A 201 2.62 -10.36 10.84
N ILE A 202 1.42 -10.54 10.30
CA ILE A 202 0.28 -11.10 11.06
C ILE A 202 0.49 -12.60 11.32
N ARG A 203 1.05 -13.36 10.36
CA ARG A 203 1.41 -14.77 10.57
C ARG A 203 2.46 -14.93 11.66
N ALA A 204 3.52 -14.14 11.62
CA ALA A 204 4.53 -14.14 12.69
C ALA A 204 3.93 -13.77 14.05
N TRP A 205 3.03 -12.78 14.10
CA TRP A 205 2.33 -12.43 15.34
C TRP A 205 1.45 -13.56 15.85
N ARG A 206 0.75 -14.31 14.99
CA ARG A 206 -0.04 -15.51 15.37
C ARG A 206 0.83 -16.56 16.04
N GLU A 207 2.04 -16.79 15.52
CA GLU A 207 2.99 -17.75 16.09
C GLU A 207 3.55 -17.28 17.46
N MET A 208 3.87 -15.99 17.58
CA MET A 208 4.45 -15.42 18.80
C MET A 208 3.43 -15.21 19.91
N ALA A 209 2.17 -14.93 19.59
CA ALA A 209 1.14 -14.57 20.56
C ALA A 209 -0.25 -15.11 20.15
N PRO A 210 -0.45 -16.45 20.11
CA PRO A 210 -1.65 -17.07 19.56
C PRO A 210 -2.94 -16.63 20.27
N GLU A 211 -2.93 -16.51 21.58
CA GLU A 211 -4.11 -16.05 22.33
C GLU A 211 -4.49 -14.60 22.02
N ALA A 212 -3.50 -13.73 21.82
CA ALA A 212 -3.74 -12.33 21.46
C ALA A 212 -4.28 -12.23 20.02
N TYR A 213 -3.76 -13.05 19.12
CA TYR A 213 -4.25 -13.18 17.74
C TYR A 213 -5.71 -13.64 17.74
N GLU A 214 -6.05 -14.72 18.46
CA GLU A 214 -7.40 -15.25 18.56
C GLU A 214 -8.40 -14.23 19.17
N ARG A 215 -7.99 -13.47 20.19
CA ARG A 215 -8.82 -12.37 20.72
C ARG A 215 -9.08 -11.30 19.64
N SER A 216 -8.06 -10.94 18.86
CA SER A 216 -8.19 -9.96 17.79
C SER A 216 -9.07 -10.49 16.65
N LEU A 217 -8.91 -11.76 16.28
CA LEU A 217 -9.74 -12.40 15.26
C LEU A 217 -11.21 -12.41 15.64
N ARG A 218 -11.53 -12.72 16.91
CA ARG A 218 -12.91 -12.68 17.42
C ARG A 218 -13.52 -11.26 17.42
N SER A 219 -12.70 -10.23 17.39
CA SER A 219 -13.20 -8.84 17.28
C SER A 219 -13.52 -8.41 15.86
N VAL A 220 -13.16 -9.21 14.85
CA VAL A 220 -13.49 -8.91 13.45
C VAL A 220 -14.94 -9.31 13.17
N PRO A 221 -15.83 -8.36 12.85
CA PRO A 221 -17.25 -8.68 12.60
C PRO A 221 -17.48 -9.71 11.50
N MET A 222 -16.66 -9.72 10.44
CA MET A 222 -16.72 -10.73 9.38
C MET A 222 -16.16 -12.11 9.79
N GLY A 223 -15.63 -12.27 11.00
CA GLY A 223 -15.15 -13.54 11.55
C GLY A 223 -13.86 -14.07 10.94
N ARG A 224 -13.20 -13.31 10.05
CA ARG A 224 -11.94 -13.67 9.44
C ARG A 224 -11.09 -12.44 9.13
N LEU A 225 -9.80 -12.62 8.98
CA LEU A 225 -8.93 -11.64 8.35
C LEU A 225 -9.16 -11.60 6.83
N GLY A 226 -8.85 -10.47 6.23
CA GLY A 226 -8.84 -10.35 4.77
C GLY A 226 -7.67 -11.12 4.15
N ASP A 227 -7.86 -11.61 2.95
CA ASP A 227 -6.77 -12.06 2.08
C ASP A 227 -6.19 -10.86 1.31
N VAL A 228 -4.86 -10.78 1.22
CA VAL A 228 -4.20 -9.61 0.62
C VAL A 228 -4.46 -9.47 -0.89
N GLY A 229 -4.59 -10.57 -1.60
CA GLY A 229 -4.82 -10.59 -3.06
C GLY A 229 -6.29 -10.43 -3.44
N THR A 230 -7.17 -11.10 -2.71
CA THR A 230 -8.60 -11.22 -3.07
C THR A 230 -9.53 -10.30 -2.31
N ASP A 231 -9.15 -9.78 -1.13
CA ASP A 231 -9.95 -8.81 -0.37
C ASP A 231 -9.36 -7.38 -0.45
N ILE A 232 -8.03 -7.23 -0.30
CA ILE A 232 -7.39 -5.91 -0.30
C ILE A 232 -7.07 -5.44 -1.73
N GLY A 233 -6.46 -6.31 -2.54
CA GLY A 233 -6.07 -6.01 -3.92
C GLY A 233 -7.20 -5.43 -4.77
N PRO A 234 -8.41 -6.00 -4.79
CA PRO A 234 -9.55 -5.47 -5.54
C PRO A 234 -9.93 -4.02 -5.20
N VAL A 235 -9.87 -3.65 -3.92
CA VAL A 235 -10.17 -2.27 -3.50
C VAL A 235 -9.11 -1.30 -4.00
N VAL A 236 -7.83 -1.69 -3.94
CA VAL A 236 -6.74 -0.88 -4.49
C VAL A 236 -6.87 -0.75 -6.01
N CYS A 237 -7.19 -1.84 -6.72
CA CYS A 237 -7.42 -1.81 -8.17
C CYS A 237 -8.59 -0.89 -8.54
N PHE A 238 -9.72 -0.95 -7.82
CA PHE A 238 -10.83 -0.03 -8.00
C PHE A 238 -10.40 1.43 -7.82
N LEU A 239 -9.66 1.74 -6.75
CA LEU A 239 -9.18 3.10 -6.49
C LEU A 239 -8.17 3.60 -7.54
N LEU A 240 -7.44 2.72 -8.20
CA LEU A 240 -6.51 3.06 -9.29
C LEU A 240 -7.19 3.14 -10.66
N SER A 241 -8.42 2.64 -10.80
CA SER A 241 -9.16 2.60 -12.05
C SER A 241 -10.05 3.83 -12.26
N ASP A 242 -10.60 3.95 -13.48
CA ASP A 242 -11.55 4.99 -13.84
C ASP A 242 -12.94 4.78 -13.20
N GLU A 243 -13.24 3.59 -12.67
CA GLU A 243 -14.48 3.35 -11.92
C GLU A 243 -14.57 4.20 -10.65
N SER A 244 -13.42 4.60 -10.09
CA SER A 244 -13.32 5.49 -8.94
C SER A 244 -13.02 6.96 -9.30
N ARG A 245 -13.31 7.40 -10.53
CA ARG A 245 -12.99 8.75 -11.03
C ARG A 245 -13.54 9.91 -10.20
N TYR A 246 -14.55 9.65 -9.36
CA TYR A 246 -15.14 10.65 -8.45
C TYR A 246 -14.85 10.36 -6.98
N VAL A 247 -13.81 9.54 -6.71
CA VAL A 247 -13.39 9.16 -5.35
C VAL A 247 -11.98 9.69 -5.09
N THR A 248 -11.86 10.71 -4.24
CA THR A 248 -10.59 11.27 -3.77
C THR A 248 -10.69 11.71 -2.32
N ALA A 249 -9.58 11.88 -1.63
CA ALA A 249 -9.47 12.27 -0.22
C ALA A 249 -10.14 11.29 0.77
N GLN A 250 -10.43 10.06 0.36
CA GLN A 250 -11.09 9.08 1.20
C GLN A 250 -10.09 8.21 1.96
N THR A 251 -10.49 7.81 3.18
CA THR A 251 -9.87 6.70 3.91
C THR A 251 -10.82 5.53 3.90
N VAL A 252 -10.44 4.46 3.24
CA VAL A 252 -11.25 3.25 3.06
C VAL A 252 -10.74 2.17 4.01
N MET A 253 -11.58 1.79 4.97
CA MET A 253 -11.27 0.67 5.86
C MET A 253 -11.59 -0.64 5.15
N VAL A 254 -10.59 -1.53 5.00
CA VAL A 254 -10.73 -2.85 4.40
C VAL A 254 -10.29 -3.87 5.44
N ASP A 255 -11.10 -4.01 6.48
CA ASP A 255 -10.71 -4.62 7.76
C ASP A 255 -11.79 -5.54 8.35
N GLY A 256 -12.77 -5.93 7.55
CA GLY A 256 -13.87 -6.78 8.00
C GLY A 256 -14.78 -6.13 9.05
N GLY A 257 -14.75 -4.79 9.15
CA GLY A 257 -15.56 -4.02 10.11
C GLY A 257 -14.89 -3.78 11.47
N THR A 258 -13.59 -4.06 11.60
CA THR A 258 -12.84 -3.99 12.88
C THR A 258 -12.72 -2.57 13.42
N ALA A 259 -12.35 -1.62 12.57
CA ALA A 259 -12.27 -0.22 12.95
C ALA A 259 -13.51 0.50 12.43
N GLY A 260 -14.56 0.54 13.24
CA GLY A 260 -15.76 1.31 12.93
C GLY A 260 -15.40 2.76 12.59
N PHE A 261 -16.16 3.34 11.69
CA PHE A 261 -16.02 4.76 11.34
C PHE A 261 -16.26 5.61 12.58
N ARG A 262 -15.32 6.46 12.94
CA ARG A 262 -15.48 7.54 13.90
C ARG A 262 -14.95 8.84 13.33
#